data_01df277362026ba8af4f7bacc9bea89a
#
_entry.id   01df277362026ba8af4f7bacc9bea89a
#
_cell.length_a   1.000
_cell.length_b   1.000
_cell.length_c   1.000
_cell.angle_alpha   90.00
_cell.angle_beta   90.00
_cell.angle_gamma   90.00
#
_symmetry.space_group_name_H-M   'P 1'
#
loop_
_entity.id
_entity.type
_entity.pdbx_description
1 polymer ?
#
loop_
_entity_poly.entity_id
_entity_poly.type
_entity_poly.pdbx_seq_one_letter_code
_entity_poly.pdbx_strand_id
1 'polypeptide(L)'
;DINIRINEIKNLKNYFNTSKGLNQLLDLKNSLVKSGYPENAAQLEIDFFLELFDDTTIQSLLFNNAAGLHLHFNDGIFNQKIKINKEFGLIRTSIGKVFIVGSSNTLLPVLTSMILSYIAGNNTVVQLSSLHATCIPNFIENLPFEGVNHIHFTNLYREKEEDLLLIETLITNLNWNVINVWGGNDSLDFYNKIISKNTYRPRIINMEPLTGALLIQQDYFEKNLDINIKNLSSSITVMGQQLCSSPTIGFLINYNINESIDNIFENLIIDMEKNYIPSSSDESNSIKLDRMINAARDKGSKVYISSKYSNNICIIISKYQSAFNEYNSSHLLNIHE
;
A
#
# COMPACT_ATOMS: atom_id res chain seq x y z
N ASP A 1 6.08 -25.23 12.71
CA ASP A 1 7.01 -25.37 11.58
C ASP A 1 6.62 -24.40 10.48
N ILE A 2 7.60 -23.70 9.91
CA ILE A 2 7.36 -22.70 8.88
C ILE A 2 6.84 -23.29 7.59
N ASN A 3 7.31 -24.48 7.20
CA ASN A 3 6.85 -25.14 5.99
C ASN A 3 5.36 -25.50 6.07
N ILE A 4 4.89 -25.85 7.26
CA ILE A 4 3.46 -26.10 7.51
C ILE A 4 2.68 -24.81 7.24
N ARG A 5 3.12 -23.69 7.80
CA ARG A 5 2.46 -22.39 7.65
C ARG A 5 2.49 -21.87 6.21
N ILE A 6 3.62 -22.03 5.52
CA ILE A 6 3.71 -21.71 4.09
C ILE A 6 2.71 -22.55 3.28
N ASN A 7 2.63 -23.86 3.55
CA ASN A 7 1.68 -24.73 2.85
C ASN A 7 0.22 -24.37 3.16
N GLU A 8 -0.10 -23.99 4.38
CA GLU A 8 -1.43 -23.50 4.74
C GLU A 8 -1.80 -22.25 3.94
N ILE A 9 -0.88 -21.27 3.86
CA ILE A 9 -1.10 -20.05 3.06
C ILE A 9 -1.30 -20.41 1.57
N LYS A 10 -0.48 -21.30 1.01
CA LYS A 10 -0.64 -21.77 -0.37
C LYS A 10 -1.98 -22.47 -0.59
N ASN A 11 -2.45 -23.24 0.38
CA ASN A 11 -3.73 -23.93 0.30
C ASN A 11 -4.92 -22.95 0.27
N LEU A 12 -4.79 -21.73 0.80
CA LEU A 12 -5.83 -20.72 0.68
C LEU A 12 -6.12 -20.34 -0.78
N LYS A 13 -5.12 -20.39 -1.67
CA LYS A 13 -5.36 -20.19 -3.11
C LYS A 13 -6.37 -21.21 -3.66
N ASN A 14 -6.19 -22.50 -3.31
CA ASN A 14 -7.10 -23.54 -3.73
C ASN A 14 -8.49 -23.36 -3.11
N TYR A 15 -8.54 -22.94 -1.85
CA TYR A 15 -9.79 -22.64 -1.16
C TYR A 15 -10.57 -21.52 -1.85
N PHE A 16 -9.92 -20.42 -2.25
CA PHE A 16 -10.58 -19.33 -2.95
C PHE A 16 -11.09 -19.69 -4.35
N ASN A 17 -10.67 -20.82 -4.92
CA ASN A 17 -11.25 -21.37 -6.14
C ASN A 17 -12.50 -22.25 -5.90
N THR A 18 -12.87 -22.50 -4.64
CA THR A 18 -14.12 -23.20 -4.29
C THR A 18 -15.31 -22.24 -4.26
N SER A 19 -16.51 -22.78 -4.42
CA SER A 19 -17.73 -21.97 -4.30
C SER A 19 -17.83 -21.23 -2.95
N LYS A 20 -17.36 -21.86 -1.85
CA LYS A 20 -17.34 -21.25 -0.52
C LYS A 20 -16.34 -20.08 -0.46
N GLY A 21 -15.13 -20.28 -0.98
CA GLY A 21 -14.10 -19.24 -1.01
C GLY A 21 -14.49 -18.05 -1.88
N LEU A 22 -15.07 -18.32 -3.07
CA LEU A 22 -15.58 -17.26 -3.96
C LEU A 22 -16.68 -16.44 -3.30
N ASN A 23 -17.61 -17.07 -2.58
CA ASN A 23 -18.65 -16.35 -1.84
C ASN A 23 -18.04 -15.47 -0.74
N GLN A 24 -17.03 -15.95 -0.01
CA GLN A 24 -16.34 -15.12 1.00
C GLN A 24 -15.63 -13.91 0.40
N LEU A 25 -14.99 -14.06 -0.78
CA LEU A 25 -14.38 -12.94 -1.49
C LEU A 25 -15.42 -11.92 -1.93
N LEU A 26 -16.57 -12.39 -2.43
CA LEU A 26 -17.69 -11.52 -2.80
C LEU A 26 -18.26 -10.79 -1.58
N ASP A 27 -18.40 -11.47 -0.45
CA ASP A 27 -18.87 -10.86 0.81
C ASP A 27 -17.85 -9.81 1.32
N LEU A 28 -16.55 -10.08 1.21
CA LEU A 28 -15.50 -9.10 1.52
C LEU A 28 -15.61 -7.87 0.61
N LYS A 29 -15.70 -8.07 -0.72
CA LYS A 29 -15.88 -6.98 -1.69
C LYS A 29 -17.09 -6.12 -1.32
N ASN A 30 -18.24 -6.77 -1.11
CA ASN A 30 -19.49 -6.06 -0.76
C ASN A 30 -19.34 -5.29 0.57
N SER A 31 -18.64 -5.82 1.52
CA SER A 31 -18.38 -5.17 2.80
C SER A 31 -17.46 -3.97 2.66
N LEU A 32 -16.43 -4.04 1.81
CA LEU A 32 -15.58 -2.90 1.47
C LEU A 32 -16.37 -1.79 0.80
N VAL A 33 -17.22 -2.13 -0.16
CA VAL A 33 -18.12 -1.13 -0.83
C VAL A 33 -19.05 -0.46 0.19
N LYS A 34 -19.67 -1.23 1.09
CA LYS A 34 -20.49 -0.68 2.18
C LYS A 34 -19.72 0.23 3.13
N SER A 35 -18.43 -0.03 3.31
CA SER A 35 -17.53 0.80 4.14
C SER A 35 -17.07 2.08 3.43
N GLY A 36 -17.42 2.27 2.15
CA GLY A 36 -17.09 3.48 1.41
C GLY A 36 -16.04 3.31 0.30
N TYR A 37 -15.58 2.09 0.03
CA TYR A 37 -14.74 1.84 -1.15
C TYR A 37 -15.54 1.97 -2.44
N PRO A 38 -15.00 2.63 -3.47
CA PRO A 38 -15.53 2.49 -4.82
C PRO A 38 -15.49 1.02 -5.27
N GLU A 39 -16.47 0.58 -6.04
CA GLU A 39 -16.60 -0.85 -6.39
C GLU A 39 -15.38 -1.41 -7.12
N ASN A 40 -14.82 -0.64 -8.05
CA ASN A 40 -13.59 -1.02 -8.77
C ASN A 40 -12.35 -1.06 -7.85
N ALA A 41 -12.24 -0.16 -6.87
CA ALA A 41 -11.19 -0.20 -5.88
C ALA A 41 -11.32 -1.43 -4.97
N ALA A 42 -12.53 -1.76 -4.52
CA ALA A 42 -12.78 -2.98 -3.76
C ALA A 42 -12.43 -4.25 -4.57
N GLN A 43 -12.70 -4.26 -5.90
CA GLN A 43 -12.28 -5.37 -6.76
C GLN A 43 -10.77 -5.48 -6.86
N LEU A 44 -10.06 -4.36 -7.05
CA LEU A 44 -8.59 -4.36 -7.10
C LEU A 44 -7.96 -4.86 -5.78
N GLU A 45 -8.53 -4.50 -4.62
CA GLU A 45 -8.06 -5.03 -3.33
C GLU A 45 -8.19 -6.56 -3.27
N ILE A 46 -9.30 -7.12 -3.78
CA ILE A 46 -9.50 -8.57 -3.87
C ILE A 46 -8.48 -9.21 -4.82
N ASP A 47 -8.28 -8.61 -5.99
CA ASP A 47 -7.35 -9.14 -6.99
C ASP A 47 -5.91 -9.15 -6.45
N PHE A 48 -5.45 -8.06 -5.84
CA PHE A 48 -4.14 -7.98 -5.18
C PHE A 48 -4.02 -8.95 -3.99
N PHE A 49 -5.09 -9.10 -3.21
CA PHE A 49 -5.12 -10.06 -2.12
C PHE A 49 -4.91 -11.49 -2.64
N LEU A 50 -5.57 -11.87 -3.74
CA LEU A 50 -5.39 -13.20 -4.32
C LEU A 50 -3.98 -13.44 -4.85
N GLU A 51 -3.31 -12.41 -5.38
CA GLU A 51 -1.91 -12.50 -5.82
C GLU A 51 -0.95 -12.83 -4.66
N LEU A 52 -1.29 -12.48 -3.42
CA LEU A 52 -0.45 -12.82 -2.24
C LEU A 52 -0.29 -14.33 -2.03
N PHE A 53 -1.22 -15.13 -2.55
CA PHE A 53 -1.20 -16.60 -2.41
C PHE A 53 -0.51 -17.32 -3.57
N ASP A 54 -0.01 -16.60 -4.56
CA ASP A 54 0.78 -17.18 -5.63
C ASP A 54 2.15 -17.63 -5.14
N ASP A 55 2.57 -18.81 -5.57
CA ASP A 55 3.87 -19.38 -5.18
C ASP A 55 5.03 -18.44 -5.46
N THR A 56 5.04 -17.77 -6.61
CA THR A 56 6.06 -16.79 -6.99
C THR A 56 6.04 -15.56 -6.08
N THR A 57 4.86 -15.09 -5.72
CA THR A 57 4.70 -13.93 -4.81
C THR A 57 5.15 -14.30 -3.40
N ILE A 58 4.71 -15.43 -2.85
CA ILE A 58 5.14 -15.92 -1.53
C ILE A 58 6.65 -16.10 -1.49
N GLN A 59 7.24 -16.73 -2.50
CA GLN A 59 8.69 -16.91 -2.59
C GLN A 59 9.42 -15.56 -2.65
N SER A 60 8.94 -14.63 -3.46
CA SER A 60 9.52 -13.28 -3.56
C SER A 60 9.43 -12.52 -2.24
N LEU A 61 8.29 -12.55 -1.57
CA LEU A 61 8.10 -11.91 -0.27
C LEU A 61 9.04 -12.49 0.78
N LEU A 62 9.18 -13.82 0.84
CA LEU A 62 10.07 -14.49 1.78
C LEU A 62 11.53 -14.22 1.45
N PHE A 63 11.91 -14.26 0.17
CA PHE A 63 13.28 -14.00 -0.29
C PHE A 63 13.70 -12.56 -0.02
N ASN A 64 12.89 -11.59 -0.44
CA ASN A 64 13.20 -10.17 -0.31
C ASN A 64 13.24 -9.72 1.16
N ASN A 65 12.31 -10.23 1.99
CA ASN A 65 12.27 -9.88 3.41
C ASN A 65 13.26 -10.68 4.27
N ALA A 66 13.89 -11.71 3.72
CA ALA A 66 14.94 -12.47 4.42
C ALA A 66 16.32 -11.76 4.41
N ALA A 67 16.37 -10.48 4.05
CA ALA A 67 17.53 -9.59 4.14
C ALA A 67 18.79 -10.10 3.40
N GLY A 68 18.62 -10.50 2.13
CA GLY A 68 19.75 -10.85 1.26
C GLY A 68 20.54 -12.10 1.66
N LEU A 69 20.10 -12.84 2.66
CA LEU A 69 20.64 -14.14 2.95
C LEU A 69 20.13 -15.10 1.88
N HIS A 70 21.05 -15.70 1.12
CA HIS A 70 20.76 -16.72 0.11
C HIS A 70 20.18 -17.95 0.80
N LEU A 71 18.89 -17.93 1.03
CA LEU A 71 18.18 -19.03 1.66
C LEU A 71 17.71 -19.97 0.56
N HIS A 72 18.31 -21.15 0.48
CA HIS A 72 17.80 -22.20 -0.36
C HIS A 72 16.49 -22.72 0.22
N PHE A 73 15.39 -22.48 -0.48
CA PHE A 73 14.03 -22.84 -0.04
C PHE A 73 13.77 -24.35 0.00
N ASN A 74 14.66 -25.17 -0.56
CA ASN A 74 14.43 -26.61 -0.69
C ASN A 74 14.63 -27.42 0.60
N ASP A 75 15.24 -26.85 1.65
CA ASP A 75 15.63 -27.63 2.84
C ASP A 75 15.09 -27.11 4.18
N GLY A 76 13.90 -26.53 4.21
CA GLY A 76 13.28 -26.04 5.46
C GLY A 76 14.01 -24.82 6.04
N ILE A 77 13.88 -23.74 5.41
CA ILE A 77 14.69 -22.49 5.47
C ILE A 77 14.95 -21.93 6.84
N PHE A 78 13.99 -22.02 7.75
CA PHE A 78 14.11 -21.41 9.06
C PHE A 78 14.80 -22.32 10.09
N ASN A 79 15.02 -23.58 9.74
CA ASN A 79 15.80 -24.53 10.52
C ASN A 79 17.23 -24.73 10.01
N GLN A 80 17.63 -24.04 8.92
CA GLN A 80 18.98 -24.16 8.44
C GLN A 80 19.95 -23.51 9.44
N LYS A 81 20.85 -24.31 9.95
CA LYS A 81 22.08 -23.85 10.57
C LYS A 81 22.93 -23.24 9.47
N ILE A 82 22.91 -21.92 9.32
CA ILE A 82 23.88 -21.24 8.46
C ILE A 82 25.21 -21.41 9.14
N LYS A 83 26.05 -22.29 8.63
CA LYS A 83 27.44 -22.42 9.07
C LYS A 83 28.20 -21.20 8.59
N ILE A 84 28.32 -20.20 9.45
CA ILE A 84 29.17 -19.02 9.18
C ILE A 84 30.66 -19.41 9.25
N ASN A 85 30.97 -20.36 10.11
CA ASN A 85 32.28 -21.06 10.20
C ASN A 85 32.03 -22.47 10.71
N LYS A 86 33.03 -23.35 10.76
CA LYS A 86 32.91 -24.72 11.28
C LYS A 86 32.35 -24.80 12.72
N GLU A 87 32.32 -23.68 13.46
CA GLU A 87 32.00 -23.61 14.89
C GLU A 87 30.69 -22.86 15.23
N PHE A 88 30.14 -22.05 14.35
CA PHE A 88 28.92 -21.25 14.63
C PHE A 88 27.82 -21.50 13.63
N GLY A 89 26.61 -21.67 14.13
CA GLY A 89 25.39 -21.77 13.33
C GLY A 89 24.39 -20.67 13.68
N LEU A 90 23.71 -20.13 12.69
CA LEU A 90 22.60 -19.19 12.87
C LEU A 90 21.27 -19.96 12.92
N ILE A 91 20.51 -19.78 13.99
CA ILE A 91 19.15 -20.32 14.11
C ILE A 91 18.20 -19.15 14.05
N ARG A 92 17.22 -19.20 13.14
CA ARG A 92 16.13 -18.25 13.08
C ARG A 92 14.94 -18.77 13.88
N THR A 93 14.40 -17.91 14.73
CA THR A 93 13.19 -18.19 15.51
C THR A 93 12.17 -17.09 15.29
N SER A 94 10.91 -17.37 15.64
CA SER A 94 9.91 -16.31 15.72
C SER A 94 10.33 -15.23 16.68
N ILE A 95 10.00 -13.98 16.39
CA ILE A 95 10.31 -12.86 17.24
C ILE A 95 9.35 -12.77 18.44
N GLY A 96 8.15 -13.34 18.31
CA GLY A 96 7.16 -13.45 19.38
C GLY A 96 5.90 -12.63 19.14
N LYS A 97 5.73 -11.52 19.85
CA LYS A 97 4.52 -10.68 19.79
C LYS A 97 4.73 -9.49 18.86
N VAL A 98 3.85 -9.36 17.88
CA VAL A 98 3.88 -8.28 16.88
C VAL A 98 2.58 -7.47 16.98
N PHE A 99 2.71 -6.16 17.05
CA PHE A 99 1.59 -5.24 16.93
C PHE A 99 1.67 -4.51 15.59
N ILE A 100 0.59 -4.56 14.81
CA ILE A 100 0.51 -3.93 13.49
C ILE A 100 -0.55 -2.83 13.54
N VAL A 101 -0.17 -1.62 13.19
CA VAL A 101 -1.09 -0.51 12.94
C VAL A 101 -1.31 -0.42 11.44
N GLY A 102 -2.55 -0.61 11.02
CA GLY A 102 -2.94 -0.62 9.61
C GLY A 102 -3.21 0.77 9.04
N SER A 103 -2.86 0.96 7.77
CA SER A 103 -3.25 2.14 7.00
C SER A 103 -4.75 2.13 6.67
N SER A 104 -5.29 3.31 6.31
CA SER A 104 -6.70 3.44 5.93
C SER A 104 -6.94 3.40 4.42
N ASN A 105 -5.91 3.56 3.61
CA ASN A 105 -6.04 3.72 2.16
C ASN A 105 -6.11 2.40 1.38
N THR A 106 -5.49 1.34 1.87
CA THR A 106 -5.47 0.02 1.24
C THR A 106 -5.27 -1.10 2.26
N LEU A 107 -5.83 -2.27 1.98
CA LEU A 107 -5.71 -3.48 2.81
C LEU A 107 -4.39 -4.22 2.62
N LEU A 108 -3.83 -4.16 1.42
CA LEU A 108 -2.73 -5.02 1.00
C LEU A 108 -1.52 -4.98 1.95
N PRO A 109 -1.03 -3.81 2.43
CA PRO A 109 0.10 -3.77 3.36
C PRO A 109 -0.17 -4.47 4.68
N VAL A 110 -1.38 -4.32 5.20
CA VAL A 110 -1.80 -4.94 6.47
C VAL A 110 -1.89 -6.45 6.32
N LEU A 111 -2.57 -6.91 5.27
CA LEU A 111 -2.72 -8.34 4.97
C LEU A 111 -1.36 -9.00 4.73
N THR A 112 -0.48 -8.36 3.96
CA THR A 112 0.89 -8.83 3.74
C THR A 112 1.66 -8.95 5.05
N SER A 113 1.60 -7.91 5.90
CA SER A 113 2.27 -7.91 7.20
C SER A 113 1.73 -9.02 8.13
N MET A 114 0.42 -9.27 8.12
CA MET A 114 -0.21 -10.36 8.88
C MET A 114 0.26 -11.73 8.40
N ILE A 115 0.26 -11.98 7.08
CA ILE A 115 0.69 -13.24 6.47
C ILE A 115 2.17 -13.49 6.79
N LEU A 116 3.04 -12.51 6.60
CA LEU A 116 4.47 -12.64 6.89
C LEU A 116 4.72 -12.88 8.39
N SER A 117 3.99 -12.19 9.26
CA SER A 117 4.08 -12.38 10.70
C SER A 117 3.65 -13.80 11.10
N TYR A 118 2.56 -14.32 10.53
CA TYR A 118 2.11 -15.69 10.75
C TYR A 118 3.13 -16.72 10.24
N ILE A 119 3.61 -16.59 9.01
CA ILE A 119 4.63 -17.48 8.44
C ILE A 119 5.87 -17.52 9.34
N ALA A 120 6.31 -16.38 9.85
CA ALA A 120 7.45 -16.27 10.77
C ALA A 120 7.18 -16.86 12.16
N GLY A 121 5.95 -17.24 12.48
CA GLY A 121 5.57 -17.89 13.75
C GLY A 121 5.24 -16.94 14.88
N ASN A 122 4.89 -15.73 14.57
CA ASN A 122 4.54 -14.73 15.58
C ASN A 122 3.05 -14.78 15.96
N ASN A 123 2.75 -14.28 17.15
CA ASN A 123 1.40 -13.89 17.53
C ASN A 123 1.21 -12.41 17.22
N THR A 124 0.15 -12.08 16.51
CA THR A 124 -0.05 -10.75 15.94
C THR A 124 -1.32 -10.13 16.45
N VAL A 125 -1.24 -8.89 16.90
CA VAL A 125 -2.42 -8.04 17.14
C VAL A 125 -2.43 -6.95 16.09
N VAL A 126 -3.58 -6.75 15.44
CA VAL A 126 -3.75 -5.80 14.35
C VAL A 126 -4.77 -4.75 14.77
N GLN A 127 -4.34 -3.50 14.74
CA GLN A 127 -5.23 -2.34 14.83
C GLN A 127 -5.59 -1.92 13.40
N LEU A 128 -6.83 -2.13 13.03
CA LEU A 128 -7.36 -1.76 11.72
C LEU A 128 -7.87 -0.32 11.75
N SER A 129 -7.88 0.33 10.58
CA SER A 129 -8.63 1.57 10.40
C SER A 129 -10.14 1.30 10.56
N SER A 130 -10.92 2.35 10.86
CA SER A 130 -12.37 2.24 10.97
C SER A 130 -13.03 1.68 9.69
N LEU A 131 -12.42 1.97 8.54
CA LEU A 131 -12.86 1.49 7.23
C LEU A 131 -12.76 -0.04 7.09
N HIS A 132 -11.72 -0.64 7.64
CA HIS A 132 -11.40 -2.06 7.50
C HIS A 132 -11.92 -2.94 8.64
N ALA A 133 -12.14 -2.33 9.80
CA ALA A 133 -12.51 -3.07 11.02
C ALA A 133 -13.88 -3.76 10.94
N THR A 134 -14.75 -3.32 10.05
CA THR A 134 -16.08 -3.91 9.87
C THR A 134 -16.09 -5.19 9.04
N CYS A 135 -15.07 -5.42 8.23
CA CYS A 135 -15.04 -6.53 7.27
C CYS A 135 -13.89 -7.51 7.49
N ILE A 136 -12.70 -7.04 7.84
CA ILE A 136 -11.49 -7.89 7.88
C ILE A 136 -11.51 -8.94 9.00
N PRO A 137 -11.88 -8.62 10.26
CA PRO A 137 -11.93 -9.64 11.30
C PRO A 137 -12.80 -10.82 10.91
N ASN A 138 -14.05 -10.56 10.52
CA ASN A 138 -14.99 -11.62 10.13
C ASN A 138 -14.49 -12.43 8.92
N PHE A 139 -13.85 -11.76 7.95
CA PHE A 139 -13.27 -12.45 6.79
C PHE A 139 -12.15 -13.41 7.21
N ILE A 140 -11.17 -12.93 7.99
CA ILE A 140 -10.02 -13.72 8.42
C ILE A 140 -10.44 -14.89 9.33
N GLU A 141 -11.32 -14.65 10.30
CA GLU A 141 -11.80 -15.66 11.25
C GLU A 141 -12.50 -16.84 10.57
N ASN A 142 -13.05 -16.64 9.38
CA ASN A 142 -13.72 -17.67 8.60
C ASN A 142 -12.81 -18.38 7.58
N LEU A 143 -11.52 -18.05 7.50
CA LEU A 143 -10.59 -18.73 6.61
C LEU A 143 -10.17 -20.09 7.20
N PRO A 144 -9.99 -21.12 6.36
CA PRO A 144 -9.64 -22.47 6.82
C PRO A 144 -8.11 -22.61 6.99
N PHE A 145 -7.52 -21.90 7.95
CA PHE A 145 -6.11 -22.05 8.29
C PHE A 145 -5.86 -21.78 9.79
N GLU A 146 -4.83 -22.39 10.34
CA GLU A 146 -4.50 -22.28 11.78
C GLU A 146 -4.08 -20.87 12.19
N GLY A 147 -3.70 -20.02 11.23
CA GLY A 147 -3.30 -18.64 11.46
C GLY A 147 -4.36 -17.79 12.14
N VAL A 148 -5.65 -18.14 12.04
CA VAL A 148 -6.75 -17.46 12.75
C VAL A 148 -6.54 -17.43 14.25
N ASN A 149 -5.89 -18.44 14.83
CA ASN A 149 -5.60 -18.54 16.26
C ASN A 149 -4.41 -17.67 16.71
N HIS A 150 -3.65 -17.12 15.75
CA HIS A 150 -2.44 -16.32 15.98
C HIS A 150 -2.59 -14.85 15.60
N ILE A 151 -3.75 -14.49 15.04
CA ILE A 151 -4.05 -13.13 14.56
C ILE A 151 -5.27 -12.62 15.32
N HIS A 152 -5.10 -11.52 16.02
CA HIS A 152 -6.15 -10.89 16.81
C HIS A 152 -6.35 -9.46 16.33
N PHE A 153 -7.55 -8.96 16.44
CA PHE A 153 -7.89 -7.60 16.01
C PHE A 153 -8.28 -6.73 17.18
N THR A 154 -8.01 -5.43 17.09
CA THR A 154 -8.50 -4.43 18.01
C THR A 154 -9.30 -3.37 17.28
N ASN A 155 -10.44 -2.99 17.87
CA ASN A 155 -11.36 -1.97 17.35
C ASN A 155 -11.13 -0.61 18.04
N LEU A 156 -9.88 -0.26 18.29
CA LEU A 156 -9.50 1.03 18.86
C LEU A 156 -9.11 1.99 17.76
N TYR A 157 -9.63 3.21 17.80
CA TYR A 157 -9.43 4.21 16.76
C TYR A 157 -8.80 5.47 17.31
N ARG A 158 -7.72 5.94 16.71
CA ARG A 158 -7.01 7.15 17.12
C ARG A 158 -7.90 8.39 17.07
N GLU A 159 -8.86 8.42 16.19
CA GLU A 159 -9.81 9.53 15.99
C GLU A 159 -10.87 9.62 17.08
N LYS A 160 -10.96 8.61 17.96
CA LYS A 160 -11.87 8.58 19.09
C LYS A 160 -11.13 8.87 20.39
N GLU A 161 -11.52 9.94 21.08
CA GLU A 161 -10.87 10.36 22.32
C GLU A 161 -10.94 9.27 23.41
N GLU A 162 -12.03 8.54 23.47
CA GLU A 162 -12.24 7.42 24.40
C GLU A 162 -11.25 6.26 24.20
N ASP A 163 -10.78 6.06 22.96
CA ASP A 163 -9.85 4.99 22.61
C ASP A 163 -8.39 5.34 22.85
N LEU A 164 -8.04 6.64 22.93
CA LEU A 164 -6.65 7.09 23.02
C LEU A 164 -5.93 6.51 24.25
N LEU A 165 -6.58 6.51 25.42
CA LEU A 165 -6.00 5.96 26.65
C LEU A 165 -5.81 4.44 26.54
N LEU A 166 -6.75 3.76 25.89
CA LEU A 166 -6.68 2.31 25.68
C LEU A 166 -5.56 1.95 24.70
N ILE A 167 -5.40 2.72 23.61
CA ILE A 167 -4.29 2.56 22.66
C ILE A 167 -2.95 2.78 23.38
N GLU A 168 -2.83 3.85 24.15
CA GLU A 168 -1.62 4.13 24.92
C GLU A 168 -1.31 2.97 25.90
N THR A 169 -2.30 2.52 26.64
CA THR A 169 -2.16 1.41 27.60
C THR A 169 -1.73 0.12 26.89
N LEU A 170 -2.37 -0.22 25.77
CA LEU A 170 -2.06 -1.40 24.96
C LEU A 170 -0.61 -1.38 24.46
N ILE A 171 -0.16 -0.22 24.00
CA ILE A 171 1.19 -0.08 23.43
C ILE A 171 2.25 0.00 24.52
N THR A 172 2.01 0.72 25.62
CA THR A 172 3.05 0.99 26.63
C THR A 172 3.22 -0.14 27.63
N ASN A 173 2.15 -0.83 28.00
CA ASN A 173 2.16 -1.77 29.12
C ASN A 173 2.36 -3.23 28.71
N LEU A 174 2.20 -3.54 27.41
CA LEU A 174 2.41 -4.90 26.94
C LEU A 174 3.83 -5.11 26.40
N ASN A 175 4.32 -6.32 26.60
CA ASN A 175 5.62 -6.76 26.14
C ASN A 175 5.55 -7.10 24.63
N TRP A 176 5.60 -6.07 23.79
CA TRP A 176 5.74 -6.22 22.34
C TRP A 176 7.20 -6.45 21.97
N ASN A 177 7.43 -7.35 21.01
CA ASN A 177 8.76 -7.55 20.42
C ASN A 177 8.96 -6.64 19.22
N VAL A 178 7.89 -6.44 18.43
CA VAL A 178 7.86 -5.55 17.26
C VAL A 178 6.55 -4.77 17.24
N ILE A 179 6.64 -3.50 16.88
CA ILE A 179 5.49 -2.67 16.52
C ILE A 179 5.73 -2.15 15.11
N ASN A 180 4.83 -2.52 14.18
CA ASN A 180 4.86 -2.12 12.78
C ASN A 180 3.75 -1.10 12.54
N VAL A 181 4.12 0.10 12.10
CA VAL A 181 3.18 1.21 11.89
C VAL A 181 3.13 1.58 10.41
N TRP A 182 1.95 1.41 9.81
CA TRP A 182 1.62 1.88 8.48
C TRP A 182 0.78 3.15 8.57
N GLY A 183 1.23 4.25 8.00
CA GLY A 183 0.45 5.48 8.02
C GLY A 183 1.20 6.70 7.51
N GLY A 184 0.48 7.82 7.42
CA GLY A 184 1.07 9.13 7.16
C GLY A 184 1.84 9.66 8.38
N ASN A 185 2.54 10.78 8.18
CA ASN A 185 3.42 11.39 9.20
C ASN A 185 2.71 11.59 10.54
N ASP A 186 1.48 12.11 10.55
CA ASP A 186 0.72 12.32 11.80
C ASP A 186 0.48 11.03 12.59
N SER A 187 0.24 9.91 11.87
CA SER A 187 0.11 8.60 12.51
C SER A 187 1.43 8.12 13.07
N LEU A 188 2.50 8.23 12.30
CA LEU A 188 3.83 7.83 12.72
C LEU A 188 4.28 8.62 13.94
N ASP A 189 4.10 9.93 13.96
CA ASP A 189 4.45 10.80 15.09
C ASP A 189 3.66 10.42 16.35
N PHE A 190 2.36 10.20 16.20
CA PHE A 190 1.50 9.76 17.29
C PHE A 190 1.98 8.44 17.90
N TYR A 191 2.14 7.40 17.07
CA TYR A 191 2.55 6.08 17.56
C TYR A 191 3.98 6.07 18.09
N ASN A 192 4.93 6.72 17.43
CA ASN A 192 6.31 6.81 17.90
C ASN A 192 6.41 7.49 19.27
N LYS A 193 5.62 8.54 19.51
CA LYS A 193 5.53 9.20 20.81
C LYS A 193 5.04 8.27 21.91
N ILE A 194 4.04 7.43 21.63
CA ILE A 194 3.52 6.46 22.61
C ILE A 194 4.52 5.31 22.79
N ILE A 195 5.04 4.75 21.72
CA ILE A 195 5.99 3.63 21.75
C ILE A 195 7.25 3.99 22.55
N SER A 196 7.69 5.24 22.48
CA SER A 196 8.86 5.72 23.25
C SER A 196 8.70 5.58 24.76
N LYS A 197 7.46 5.47 25.27
CA LYS A 197 7.12 5.26 26.68
C LYS A 197 7.13 3.78 27.06
N ASN A 198 7.19 2.84 26.10
CA ASN A 198 7.18 1.42 26.38
C ASN A 198 8.49 0.98 27.03
N THR A 199 8.41 0.42 28.23
CA THR A 199 9.58 0.00 29.04
C THR A 199 10.28 -1.23 28.45
N TYR A 200 9.60 -2.03 27.66
CA TYR A 200 10.16 -3.23 26.98
C TYR A 200 10.93 -2.91 25.71
N ARG A 201 10.87 -1.67 25.23
CA ARG A 201 11.61 -1.16 24.06
C ARG A 201 11.44 -2.06 22.81
N PRO A 202 10.22 -2.21 22.30
CA PRO A 202 9.98 -3.00 21.09
C PRO A 202 10.77 -2.44 19.90
N ARG A 203 11.12 -3.31 18.96
CA ARG A 203 11.62 -2.85 17.66
C ARG A 203 10.50 -2.17 16.90
N ILE A 204 10.76 -0.95 16.41
CA ILE A 204 9.80 -0.19 15.61
C ILE A 204 10.12 -0.41 14.14
N ILE A 205 9.08 -0.65 13.34
CA ILE A 205 9.13 -0.68 11.87
C ILE A 205 8.13 0.36 11.39
N ASN A 206 8.62 1.52 11.03
CA ASN A 206 7.83 2.57 10.40
C ASN A 206 7.78 2.34 8.90
N MET A 207 6.57 2.24 8.37
CA MET A 207 6.29 2.21 6.95
C MET A 207 5.81 3.61 6.55
N GLU A 208 6.78 4.46 6.27
CA GLU A 208 6.58 5.87 5.98
C GLU A 208 5.84 6.09 4.66
N PRO A 209 5.09 7.19 4.53
CA PRO A 209 4.48 7.54 3.26
C PRO A 209 5.59 7.82 2.23
N LEU A 210 5.53 7.12 1.11
CA LEU A 210 6.41 7.32 -0.02
C LEU A 210 5.66 8.12 -1.09
N THR A 211 6.40 8.92 -1.84
CA THR A 211 5.88 9.61 -3.03
C THR A 211 6.39 8.87 -4.25
N GLY A 212 5.49 8.38 -5.08
CA GLY A 212 5.82 7.79 -6.36
C GLY A 212 6.40 8.84 -7.31
N ALA A 213 7.50 8.50 -7.97
CA ALA A 213 8.09 9.32 -9.03
C ALA A 213 8.29 8.47 -10.27
N LEU A 214 8.26 9.10 -11.45
CA LEU A 214 8.50 8.43 -12.72
C LEU A 214 9.53 9.18 -13.56
N LEU A 215 10.24 8.44 -14.40
CA LEU A 215 11.14 8.96 -15.40
C LEU A 215 10.58 8.62 -16.77
N ILE A 216 10.36 9.62 -17.63
CA ILE A 216 9.82 9.46 -18.96
C ILE A 216 10.90 9.85 -19.96
N GLN A 217 11.49 8.85 -20.60
CA GLN A 217 12.45 9.05 -21.69
C GLN A 217 11.71 9.06 -23.04
N GLN A 218 11.93 10.08 -23.86
CA GLN A 218 11.19 10.30 -25.09
C GLN A 218 11.20 9.09 -26.02
N ASP A 219 12.37 8.64 -26.45
CA ASP A 219 12.52 7.57 -27.46
C ASP A 219 11.84 6.26 -27.01
N TYR A 220 11.89 5.96 -25.72
CA TYR A 220 11.27 4.75 -25.16
C TYR A 220 9.75 4.91 -25.06
N PHE A 221 9.28 6.07 -24.60
CA PHE A 221 7.86 6.33 -24.39
C PHE A 221 7.09 6.38 -25.70
N GLU A 222 7.63 7.05 -26.72
CA GLU A 222 7.00 7.20 -28.03
C GLU A 222 7.01 5.89 -28.85
N LYS A 223 7.98 5.00 -28.62
CA LYS A 223 8.08 3.72 -29.33
C LYS A 223 6.85 2.81 -29.15
N ASN A 224 6.19 2.88 -28.00
CA ASN A 224 4.99 2.10 -27.69
C ASN A 224 3.93 3.01 -27.04
N LEU A 225 3.63 4.14 -27.68
CA LEU A 225 2.90 5.25 -27.10
C LEU A 225 1.57 4.84 -26.43
N ASP A 226 0.72 4.11 -27.15
CA ASP A 226 -0.62 3.71 -26.64
C ASP A 226 -0.54 2.82 -25.40
N ILE A 227 0.43 1.89 -25.38
CA ILE A 227 0.64 1.00 -24.22
C ILE A 227 1.19 1.81 -23.05
N ASN A 228 2.15 2.68 -23.31
CA ASN A 228 2.79 3.50 -22.29
C ASN A 228 1.81 4.52 -21.67
N ILE A 229 0.92 5.12 -22.49
CA ILE A 229 -0.15 5.99 -22.00
C ILE A 229 -1.09 5.21 -21.07
N LYS A 230 -1.54 4.02 -21.47
CA LYS A 230 -2.42 3.18 -20.62
C LYS A 230 -1.75 2.78 -19.31
N ASN A 231 -0.50 2.34 -19.37
CA ASN A 231 0.24 1.94 -18.18
C ASN A 231 0.46 3.13 -17.23
N LEU A 232 0.81 4.29 -17.78
CA LEU A 232 1.01 5.51 -17.00
C LEU A 232 -0.31 5.99 -16.38
N SER A 233 -1.37 6.05 -17.18
CA SER A 233 -2.71 6.40 -16.70
C SER A 233 -3.15 5.47 -15.55
N SER A 234 -3.04 4.17 -15.73
CA SER A 234 -3.38 3.19 -14.69
C SER A 234 -2.53 3.39 -13.43
N SER A 235 -1.23 3.63 -13.58
CA SER A 235 -0.33 3.85 -12.43
C SER A 235 -0.67 5.12 -11.64
N ILE A 236 -1.14 6.18 -12.33
CA ILE A 236 -1.55 7.43 -11.67
C ILE A 236 -2.92 7.27 -11.01
N THR A 237 -3.88 6.64 -11.70
CA THR A 237 -5.28 6.64 -11.28
C THR A 237 -5.66 5.52 -10.33
N VAL A 238 -4.80 4.49 -10.19
CA VAL A 238 -5.07 3.35 -9.32
C VAL A 238 -5.37 3.80 -7.89
N MET A 239 -6.43 3.28 -7.31
CA MET A 239 -6.91 3.62 -5.95
C MET A 239 -7.05 5.14 -5.70
N GLY A 240 -7.43 5.91 -6.74
CA GLY A 240 -7.56 7.35 -6.63
C GLY A 240 -6.26 8.08 -6.35
N GLN A 241 -5.12 7.56 -6.84
CA GLN A 241 -3.76 8.08 -6.56
C GLN A 241 -3.36 8.01 -5.07
N GLN A 242 -3.99 7.15 -4.28
CA GLN A 242 -3.72 7.04 -2.85
C GLN A 242 -2.63 6.02 -2.50
N LEU A 243 -2.16 5.24 -3.46
CA LEU A 243 -1.06 4.32 -3.21
C LEU A 243 0.28 5.07 -3.14
N CYS A 244 1.15 4.62 -2.25
CA CYS A 244 2.52 5.15 -2.16
C CYS A 244 3.34 4.94 -3.44
N SER A 245 2.94 4.00 -4.30
CA SER A 245 3.53 3.73 -5.61
C SER A 245 2.93 4.59 -6.74
N SER A 246 1.79 5.25 -6.51
CA SER A 246 1.18 6.10 -7.54
C SER A 246 2.05 7.34 -7.76
N PRO A 247 2.51 7.58 -9.00
CA PRO A 247 3.38 8.72 -9.28
C PRO A 247 2.61 10.03 -9.18
N THR A 248 3.17 10.97 -8.43
CA THR A 248 2.69 12.35 -8.34
C THR A 248 3.66 13.34 -8.98
N ILE A 249 4.90 12.89 -9.20
CA ILE A 249 5.99 13.65 -9.82
C ILE A 249 6.57 12.84 -10.97
N GLY A 250 6.83 13.50 -12.10
CA GLY A 250 7.50 12.93 -13.25
C GLY A 250 8.65 13.82 -13.74
N PHE A 251 9.63 13.20 -14.37
CA PHE A 251 10.74 13.87 -15.01
C PHE A 251 10.81 13.46 -16.49
N LEU A 252 10.83 14.46 -17.39
CA LEU A 252 11.04 14.26 -18.80
C LEU A 252 12.54 14.25 -19.08
N ILE A 253 13.02 13.21 -19.74
CA ILE A 253 14.42 13.06 -20.10
C ILE A 253 14.55 13.11 -21.63
N ASN A 254 15.39 14.02 -22.12
CA ASN A 254 15.63 14.22 -23.54
C ASN A 254 14.36 14.51 -24.37
N TYR A 255 13.40 15.20 -23.77
CA TYR A 255 12.18 15.60 -24.45
C TYR A 255 12.34 16.93 -25.16
N ASN A 256 12.05 16.94 -26.47
CA ASN A 256 11.80 18.18 -27.20
C ASN A 256 10.34 18.57 -27.01
N ILE A 257 10.11 19.67 -26.28
CA ILE A 257 8.77 20.20 -26.08
C ILE A 257 8.31 20.87 -27.39
N ASN A 258 7.61 20.11 -28.19
CA ASN A 258 6.97 20.51 -29.44
C ASN A 258 5.47 20.14 -29.39
N GLU A 259 4.74 20.42 -30.45
CA GLU A 259 3.31 20.11 -30.57
C GLU A 259 2.98 18.61 -30.37
N SER A 260 3.95 17.71 -30.60
CA SER A 260 3.72 16.27 -30.39
C SER A 260 3.51 15.92 -28.89
N ILE A 261 4.14 16.66 -27.99
CA ILE A 261 4.01 16.43 -26.55
C ILE A 261 2.60 16.82 -26.04
N ASP A 262 2.01 17.85 -26.62
CA ASP A 262 0.67 18.30 -26.25
C ASP A 262 -0.35 17.19 -26.51
N ASN A 263 -0.27 16.55 -27.67
CA ASN A 263 -1.12 15.41 -28.03
C ASN A 263 -0.93 14.21 -27.07
N ILE A 264 0.30 13.97 -26.61
CA ILE A 264 0.59 12.88 -25.68
C ILE A 264 -0.12 13.11 -24.35
N PHE A 265 0.01 14.31 -23.78
CA PHE A 265 -0.60 14.60 -22.48
C PHE A 265 -2.11 14.79 -22.54
N GLU A 266 -2.65 15.27 -23.66
CA GLU A 266 -4.10 15.27 -23.90
C GLU A 266 -4.67 13.85 -23.95
N ASN A 267 -4.01 12.93 -24.66
CA ASN A 267 -4.38 11.53 -24.70
C ASN A 267 -4.25 10.86 -23.32
N LEU A 268 -3.22 11.20 -22.53
CA LEU A 268 -3.07 10.71 -21.18
C LEU A 268 -4.23 11.18 -20.29
N ILE A 269 -4.63 12.44 -20.36
CA ILE A 269 -5.81 12.96 -19.64
C ILE A 269 -7.07 12.18 -20.03
N ILE A 270 -7.31 11.97 -21.32
CA ILE A 270 -8.47 11.21 -21.81
C ILE A 270 -8.48 9.78 -21.27
N ASP A 271 -7.32 9.15 -21.16
CA ASP A 271 -7.21 7.80 -20.63
C ASP A 271 -7.38 7.78 -19.08
N MET A 272 -6.84 8.77 -18.38
CA MET A 272 -7.08 8.96 -16.94
C MET A 272 -8.57 9.17 -16.63
N GLU A 273 -9.32 9.89 -17.48
CA GLU A 273 -10.77 10.06 -17.33
C GLU A 273 -11.55 8.74 -17.33
N LYS A 274 -11.08 7.73 -18.08
CA LYS A 274 -11.71 6.40 -18.13
C LYS A 274 -11.51 5.61 -16.83
N ASN A 275 -10.38 5.86 -16.18
CA ASN A 275 -9.97 5.15 -14.96
C ASN A 275 -10.30 5.93 -13.69
N TYR A 276 -10.90 7.12 -13.82
CA TYR A 276 -11.21 7.99 -12.69
C TYR A 276 -12.20 7.37 -11.73
N ILE A 277 -11.85 7.39 -10.45
CA ILE A 277 -12.68 6.93 -9.35
C ILE A 277 -12.99 8.12 -8.45
N PRO A 278 -14.25 8.58 -8.39
CA PRO A 278 -14.66 9.64 -7.46
C PRO A 278 -14.39 9.24 -6.01
N SER A 279 -13.89 10.17 -5.21
CA SER A 279 -13.66 9.96 -3.78
C SER A 279 -14.48 10.94 -2.94
N SER A 280 -14.74 10.60 -1.67
CA SER A 280 -15.42 11.50 -0.73
C SER A 280 -14.62 12.77 -0.39
N SER A 281 -13.32 12.78 -0.68
CA SER A 281 -12.42 13.93 -0.48
C SER A 281 -12.31 14.85 -1.71
N ASP A 282 -12.99 14.55 -2.81
CA ASP A 282 -12.82 15.27 -4.08
C ASP A 282 -13.11 16.77 -3.97
N GLU A 283 -14.07 17.18 -3.16
CA GLU A 283 -14.39 18.60 -3.00
C GLU A 283 -13.23 19.38 -2.34
N SER A 284 -12.65 18.86 -1.28
CA SER A 284 -11.51 19.51 -0.61
C SER A 284 -10.24 19.47 -1.47
N ASN A 285 -10.06 18.41 -2.22
CA ASN A 285 -8.93 18.23 -3.13
C ASN A 285 -9.05 19.14 -4.35
N SER A 286 -10.27 19.36 -4.87
CA SER A 286 -10.48 20.24 -6.01
C SER A 286 -10.09 21.68 -5.71
N ILE A 287 -10.36 22.20 -4.51
CA ILE A 287 -9.96 23.55 -4.09
C ILE A 287 -8.42 23.68 -4.05
N LYS A 288 -7.74 22.64 -3.55
CA LYS A 288 -6.26 22.63 -3.54
C LYS A 288 -5.72 22.60 -4.95
N LEU A 289 -6.28 21.74 -5.79
CA LEU A 289 -5.87 21.59 -7.18
C LEU A 289 -6.04 22.88 -7.97
N ASP A 290 -7.16 23.58 -7.81
CA ASP A 290 -7.39 24.88 -8.46
C ASP A 290 -6.32 25.92 -8.07
N ARG A 291 -5.92 25.95 -6.79
CA ARG A 291 -4.84 26.83 -6.34
C ARG A 291 -3.50 26.47 -7.00
N MET A 292 -3.20 25.18 -7.09
CA MET A 292 -1.98 24.69 -7.73
C MET A 292 -1.96 25.00 -9.23
N ILE A 293 -3.07 24.80 -9.93
CA ILE A 293 -3.24 25.14 -11.35
C ILE A 293 -3.00 26.62 -11.60
N ASN A 294 -3.62 27.49 -10.81
CA ASN A 294 -3.45 28.92 -10.96
C ASN A 294 -2.00 29.35 -10.68
N ALA A 295 -1.40 28.84 -9.60
CA ALA A 295 0.00 29.12 -9.29
C ALA A 295 0.98 28.60 -10.38
N ALA A 296 0.67 27.48 -11.02
CA ALA A 296 1.46 26.94 -12.11
C ALA A 296 1.36 27.83 -13.37
N ARG A 297 0.15 28.28 -13.71
CA ARG A 297 -0.09 29.19 -14.83
C ARG A 297 0.63 30.54 -14.65
N ASP A 298 0.58 31.08 -13.44
CA ASP A 298 1.27 32.34 -13.10
C ASP A 298 2.79 32.23 -13.27
N LYS A 299 3.34 31.03 -13.14
CA LYS A 299 4.77 30.70 -13.38
C LYS A 299 5.09 30.30 -14.81
N GLY A 300 4.12 30.35 -15.72
CA GLY A 300 4.31 29.99 -17.14
C GLY A 300 4.40 28.49 -17.40
N SER A 301 3.94 27.65 -16.48
CA SER A 301 3.85 26.19 -16.69
C SER A 301 2.73 25.85 -17.69
N LYS A 302 2.91 24.77 -18.46
CA LYS A 302 1.83 24.18 -19.25
C LYS A 302 0.93 23.35 -18.32
N VAL A 303 -0.38 23.48 -18.49
CA VAL A 303 -1.37 22.77 -17.66
C VAL A 303 -2.39 22.10 -18.56
N TYR A 304 -2.51 20.77 -18.43
CA TYR A 304 -3.51 19.96 -19.10
C TYR A 304 -4.56 19.55 -18.06
N ILE A 305 -5.82 19.80 -18.37
CA ILE A 305 -6.93 19.59 -17.42
C ILE A 305 -7.99 18.76 -18.12
N SER A 306 -8.55 17.80 -17.40
CA SER A 306 -9.69 17.04 -17.88
C SER A 306 -10.87 17.93 -18.23
N SER A 307 -11.50 17.71 -19.35
CA SER A 307 -12.74 18.40 -19.74
C SER A 307 -13.93 17.92 -18.91
N LYS A 308 -13.92 16.68 -18.47
CA LYS A 308 -14.99 16.02 -17.72
C LYS A 308 -14.84 16.18 -16.21
N TYR A 309 -13.60 16.17 -15.72
CA TYR A 309 -13.26 16.20 -14.29
C TYR A 309 -12.23 17.31 -14.00
N SER A 310 -12.55 18.55 -14.44
CA SER A 310 -11.61 19.68 -14.45
C SER A 310 -10.97 19.98 -13.10
N ASN A 311 -11.65 19.65 -12.01
CA ASN A 311 -11.17 19.91 -10.66
C ASN A 311 -10.49 18.70 -10.00
N ASN A 312 -10.32 17.59 -10.72
CA ASN A 312 -9.83 16.33 -10.15
C ASN A 312 -8.75 15.64 -10.96
N ILE A 313 -8.61 15.95 -12.25
CA ILE A 313 -7.58 15.37 -13.12
C ILE A 313 -6.80 16.48 -13.81
N CYS A 314 -5.50 16.51 -13.57
CA CYS A 314 -4.62 17.54 -14.12
C CYS A 314 -3.20 17.02 -14.30
N ILE A 315 -2.50 17.54 -15.32
CA ILE A 315 -1.06 17.36 -15.52
C ILE A 315 -0.45 18.75 -15.62
N ILE A 316 0.60 19.00 -14.86
CA ILE A 316 1.35 20.26 -14.87
C ILE A 316 2.76 19.96 -15.35
N ILE A 317 3.21 20.67 -16.39
CA ILE A 317 4.59 20.60 -16.90
C ILE A 317 5.28 21.91 -16.59
N SER A 318 6.37 21.85 -15.85
CA SER A 318 7.17 23.01 -15.48
C SER A 318 8.65 22.81 -15.80
N LYS A 319 9.31 23.86 -16.28
CA LYS A 319 10.76 23.88 -16.56
C LYS A 319 11.62 23.92 -15.31
N TYR A 320 11.07 24.36 -14.22
CA TYR A 320 11.80 24.51 -12.97
C TYR A 320 11.15 23.65 -11.90
N GLN A 321 11.96 23.10 -11.02
CA GLN A 321 11.49 22.44 -9.81
C GLN A 321 10.63 23.44 -9.02
N SER A 322 9.37 23.51 -9.40
CA SER A 322 8.42 24.34 -8.68
C SER A 322 8.16 23.65 -7.36
N ALA A 323 8.10 24.42 -6.28
CA ALA A 323 7.88 23.97 -4.93
C ALA A 323 6.43 23.44 -4.70
N PHE A 324 5.89 22.66 -5.64
CA PHE A 324 4.65 21.94 -5.47
C PHE A 324 4.91 20.62 -4.72
N ASN A 325 5.48 20.74 -3.53
CA ASN A 325 5.77 19.62 -2.66
C ASN A 325 4.55 19.17 -1.85
N GLU A 326 3.38 19.76 -2.07
CA GLU A 326 2.18 19.32 -1.38
C GLU A 326 1.63 18.05 -2.03
N TYR A 327 1.61 16.98 -1.25
CA TYR A 327 0.90 15.76 -1.59
C TYR A 327 -0.57 16.09 -1.84
N ASN A 328 -1.05 15.83 -3.03
CA ASN A 328 -2.46 15.96 -3.37
C ASN A 328 -2.99 14.58 -3.77
N SER A 329 -4.02 14.10 -3.07
CA SER A 329 -4.71 12.86 -3.40
C SER A 329 -5.62 12.95 -4.63
N SER A 330 -5.66 14.09 -5.31
CA SER A 330 -6.27 14.21 -6.64
C SER A 330 -5.31 13.66 -7.70
N HIS A 331 -5.85 13.21 -8.83
CA HIS A 331 -5.09 12.66 -9.96
C HIS A 331 -4.23 13.74 -10.63
N LEU A 332 -3.23 14.22 -9.91
CA LEU A 332 -2.29 15.25 -10.33
C LEU A 332 -0.94 14.62 -10.64
N LEU A 333 -0.44 14.87 -11.82
CA LEU A 333 0.94 14.56 -12.19
C LEU A 333 1.70 15.87 -12.45
N ASN A 334 2.74 16.10 -11.66
CA ASN A 334 3.71 17.17 -11.90
C ASN A 334 4.88 16.62 -12.71
N ILE A 335 5.17 17.22 -13.85
CA ILE A 335 6.26 16.81 -14.73
C ILE A 335 7.29 17.93 -14.80
N HIS A 336 8.55 17.57 -14.62
CA HIS A 336 9.70 18.46 -14.72
C HIS A 336 10.53 18.08 -15.93
N GLU A 337 11.03 19.10 -16.66
CA GLU A 337 11.95 18.96 -17.76
C GLU A 337 13.39 18.71 -17.29
#